data_ab503e900ebf83945e8be690d3a55ba7
#
_entry.id   ab503e900ebf83945e8be690d3a55ba7
#
_cell.length_a   1.000
_cell.length_b   1.000
_cell.length_c   1.000
_cell.angle_alpha   90.00
_cell.angle_beta   90.00
_cell.angle_gamma   90.00
#
_symmetry.space_group_name_H-M   'P 1'
#
loop_
_entity.id
_entity.type
_entity.pdbx_description
1 polymer ?
#
loop_
_entity_poly.entity_id
_entity_poly.type
_entity_poly.pdbx_seq_one_letter_code
_entity_poly.pdbx_strand_id
1 'polypeptide(L)'
;LDLSLPDGLEDRDYLQTVGDHLPELLDRQRPQLVLYNAGVDPHRDDRLGRLCLTNLGLLQRDHLVLDACLRRGIPVASVIGGGYDAMIPLVKRHALVFRAAADQARLHGL
;
A
#
# COMPACT_ATOMS: atom_id res chain seq x y z
N LEU A 1 6.01 -7.75 13.10
CA LEU A 1 4.93 -8.57 12.55
C LEU A 1 5.24 -8.95 11.12
N ASP A 2 5.23 -10.23 10.83
CA ASP A 2 5.40 -10.78 9.50
C ASP A 2 4.22 -11.70 9.20
N LEU A 3 3.56 -11.49 8.04
CA LEU A 3 2.40 -12.24 7.63
C LEU A 3 2.69 -12.94 6.31
N SER A 4 2.70 -14.26 6.33
CA SER A 4 2.80 -15.06 5.11
C SER A 4 1.45 -15.06 4.39
N LEU A 5 1.44 -14.60 3.16
CA LEU A 5 0.24 -14.56 2.33
C LEU A 5 0.28 -15.69 1.30
N PRO A 6 -0.86 -16.35 1.04
CA PRO A 6 -0.91 -17.40 0.02
C PRO A 6 -0.71 -16.82 -1.38
N ASP A 7 -0.10 -17.61 -2.26
CA ASP A 7 0.04 -17.24 -3.67
C ASP A 7 -1.34 -17.03 -4.29
N GLY A 8 -1.45 -16.04 -5.19
CA GLY A 8 -2.69 -15.74 -5.90
C GLY A 8 -3.72 -14.93 -5.10
N LEU A 9 -3.36 -14.42 -3.92
CA LEU A 9 -4.28 -13.61 -3.11
C LEU A 9 -4.72 -12.37 -3.88
N GLU A 10 -6.04 -12.13 -3.90
CA GLU A 10 -6.67 -11.02 -4.63
C GLU A 10 -6.98 -9.82 -3.74
N ASP A 11 -7.46 -8.75 -4.33
CA ASP A 11 -7.67 -7.45 -3.67
C ASP A 11 -8.43 -7.55 -2.34
N ARG A 12 -9.58 -8.21 -2.33
CA ARG A 12 -10.45 -8.24 -1.15
C ARG A 12 -9.74 -8.83 0.06
N ASP A 13 -9.16 -10.00 -0.08
CA ASP A 13 -8.56 -10.71 1.04
C ASP A 13 -7.23 -10.06 1.46
N TYR A 14 -6.50 -9.49 0.50
CA TYR A 14 -5.30 -8.72 0.80
C TYR A 14 -5.65 -7.45 1.61
N LEU A 15 -6.62 -6.67 1.15
CA LEU A 15 -7.03 -5.43 1.84
C LEU A 15 -7.64 -5.73 3.22
N GLN A 16 -8.38 -6.83 3.34
CA GLN A 16 -8.91 -7.29 4.62
C GLN A 16 -7.77 -7.59 5.60
N THR A 17 -6.75 -8.30 5.14
CA THR A 17 -5.59 -8.65 5.98
C THR A 17 -4.85 -7.40 6.47
N VAL A 18 -4.57 -6.46 5.57
CA VAL A 18 -3.93 -5.19 5.94
C VAL A 18 -4.80 -4.41 6.91
N GLY A 19 -6.10 -4.31 6.63
CA GLY A 19 -7.06 -3.60 7.47
C GLY A 19 -7.23 -4.21 8.86
N ASP A 20 -7.11 -5.52 8.99
CA ASP A 20 -7.21 -6.21 10.28
C ASP A 20 -5.98 -6.00 11.16
N HIS A 21 -4.80 -5.82 10.58
CA HIS A 21 -3.55 -5.83 11.32
C HIS A 21 -2.89 -4.45 11.47
N LEU A 22 -2.93 -3.61 10.43
CA LEU A 22 -2.20 -2.35 10.43
C LEU A 22 -2.67 -1.36 11.51
N PRO A 23 -3.99 -1.09 11.67
CA PRO A 23 -4.45 -0.17 12.71
C PRO A 23 -4.02 -0.60 14.11
N GLU A 24 -4.18 -1.88 14.44
CA GLU A 24 -3.77 -2.43 15.72
C GLU A 24 -2.26 -2.31 15.95
N LEU A 25 -1.47 -2.57 14.92
CA LEU A 25 -0.02 -2.45 14.99
C LEU A 25 0.39 -1.00 15.26
N LEU A 26 -0.20 -0.03 14.57
CA LEU A 26 0.07 1.38 14.78
C LEU A 26 -0.32 1.84 16.19
N ASP A 27 -1.47 1.40 16.68
CA ASP A 27 -1.94 1.76 18.02
C ASP A 27 -1.05 1.17 19.12
N ARG A 28 -0.54 -0.04 18.92
CA ARG A 28 0.34 -0.71 19.87
C ARG A 28 1.75 -0.15 19.87
N GLN A 29 2.33 0.08 18.68
CA GLN A 29 3.71 0.54 18.54
C GLN A 29 3.87 2.04 18.70
N ARG A 30 2.84 2.83 18.40
CA ARG A 30 2.86 4.31 18.45
C ARG A 30 4.09 4.91 17.79
N PRO A 31 4.38 4.60 16.52
CA PRO A 31 5.57 5.10 15.86
C PRO A 31 5.50 6.61 15.67
N GLN A 32 6.65 7.28 15.71
CA GLN A 32 6.77 8.70 15.41
C GLN A 32 6.92 8.98 13.92
N LEU A 33 7.24 7.97 13.14
CA LEU A 33 7.37 8.01 11.69
C LEU A 33 7.15 6.62 11.14
N VAL A 34 6.40 6.53 10.04
CA VAL A 34 6.23 5.29 9.28
C VAL A 34 6.96 5.43 7.95
N LEU A 35 7.79 4.46 7.63
CA LEU A 35 8.39 4.31 6.31
C LEU A 35 7.57 3.26 5.56
N TYR A 36 6.90 3.68 4.50
CA TYR A 36 6.01 2.83 3.72
C TYR A 36 6.64 2.47 2.38
N ASN A 37 7.02 1.20 2.23
CA ASN A 37 7.42 0.68 0.93
C ASN A 37 6.18 0.32 0.12
N ALA A 38 5.85 1.17 -0.86
CA ALA A 38 4.69 1.02 -1.73
C ALA A 38 5.02 0.25 -3.01
N GLY A 39 5.74 -0.86 -2.89
CA GLY A 39 6.09 -1.72 -4.02
C GLY A 39 4.85 -2.18 -4.80
N VAL A 40 4.99 -2.37 -6.11
CA VAL A 40 3.87 -2.76 -6.99
C VAL A 40 3.98 -4.19 -7.51
N ASP A 41 4.94 -4.94 -7.02
CA ASP A 41 5.08 -6.37 -7.31
C ASP A 41 3.91 -7.25 -6.80
N PRO A 42 3.01 -6.83 -5.88
CA PRO A 42 1.79 -7.57 -5.63
C PRO A 42 0.79 -7.58 -6.80
N HIS A 43 1.01 -6.80 -7.85
CA HIS A 43 0.11 -6.76 -9.01
C HIS A 43 0.07 -8.11 -9.74
N ARG A 44 -1.14 -8.47 -10.22
CA ARG A 44 -1.39 -9.76 -10.90
C ARG A 44 -0.54 -10.01 -12.15
N ASP A 45 -0.10 -8.94 -12.83
CA ASP A 45 0.72 -9.02 -14.04
C ASP A 45 2.21 -8.85 -13.77
N ASP A 46 2.62 -8.75 -12.52
CA ASP A 46 4.04 -8.68 -12.16
C ASP A 46 4.73 -10.02 -12.46
N ARG A 47 5.94 -9.95 -13.03
CA ARG A 47 6.68 -11.15 -13.46
C ARG A 47 7.23 -11.95 -12.28
N LEU A 48 7.53 -11.31 -11.16
CA LEU A 48 8.15 -11.94 -10.00
C LEU A 48 7.20 -12.03 -8.81
N GLY A 49 6.17 -11.20 -8.79
CA GLY A 49 5.19 -11.20 -7.71
C GLY A 49 4.33 -12.45 -7.71
N ARG A 50 3.83 -12.80 -6.53
CA ARG A 50 3.01 -14.00 -6.30
C ARG A 50 1.56 -13.70 -5.97
N LEU A 51 1.21 -12.43 -5.85
CA LEU A 51 -0.15 -12.00 -5.55
C LEU A 51 -0.90 -11.58 -6.82
N CYS A 52 -2.19 -11.33 -6.69
CA CYS A 52 -3.07 -11.04 -7.82
C CYS A 52 -3.86 -9.75 -7.62
N LEU A 53 -3.20 -8.68 -7.17
CA LEU A 53 -3.86 -7.39 -7.02
C LEU A 53 -4.07 -6.72 -8.38
N THR A 54 -5.17 -5.96 -8.46
CA THR A 54 -5.45 -5.05 -9.57
C THR A 54 -4.84 -3.67 -9.31
N ASN A 55 -4.85 -2.79 -10.31
CA ASN A 55 -4.47 -1.39 -10.11
C ASN A 55 -5.34 -0.73 -9.03
N LEU A 56 -6.65 -1.02 -9.03
CA LEU A 56 -7.56 -0.51 -7.99
C LEU A 56 -7.16 -1.04 -6.61
N GLY A 57 -6.82 -2.31 -6.50
CA GLY A 57 -6.36 -2.91 -5.25
C GLY A 57 -5.10 -2.26 -4.71
N LEU A 58 -4.12 -1.97 -5.58
CA LEU A 58 -2.92 -1.23 -5.19
C LEU A 58 -3.26 0.18 -4.69
N LEU A 59 -4.13 0.90 -5.41
CA LEU A 59 -4.56 2.24 -5.01
C LEU A 59 -5.29 2.21 -3.66
N GLN A 60 -6.19 1.27 -3.46
CA GLN A 60 -6.91 1.11 -2.20
C GLN A 60 -5.98 0.74 -1.04
N ARG A 61 -4.97 -0.10 -1.28
CA ARG A 61 -3.92 -0.38 -0.30
C ARG A 61 -3.21 0.90 0.13
N ASP A 62 -2.79 1.71 -0.83
CA ASP A 62 -2.07 2.95 -0.56
C ASP A 62 -2.94 3.93 0.23
N HIS A 63 -4.22 4.09 -0.14
CA HIS A 63 -5.18 4.88 0.63
C HIS A 63 -5.32 4.38 2.07
N LEU A 64 -5.46 3.07 2.24
CA LEU A 64 -5.64 2.46 3.55
C LEU A 64 -4.44 2.72 4.46
N VAL A 65 -3.23 2.52 3.95
CA VAL A 65 -1.99 2.71 4.73
C VAL A 65 -1.81 4.18 5.11
N LEU A 66 -1.95 5.08 4.14
CA LEU A 66 -1.76 6.51 4.38
C LEU A 66 -2.82 7.07 5.32
N ASP A 67 -4.09 6.72 5.13
CA ASP A 67 -5.17 7.14 6.01
C ASP A 67 -4.97 6.62 7.44
N ALA A 68 -4.58 5.37 7.61
CA ALA A 68 -4.32 4.79 8.93
C ALA A 68 -3.25 5.56 9.71
N CYS A 69 -2.21 6.03 9.02
CA CYS A 69 -1.16 6.86 9.63
C CYS A 69 -1.66 8.27 9.93
N LEU A 70 -2.24 8.94 8.92
CA LEU A 70 -2.61 10.35 9.03
C LEU A 70 -3.71 10.61 10.05
N ARG A 71 -4.70 9.72 10.17
CA ARG A 71 -5.75 9.88 11.20
C ARG A 71 -5.22 9.76 12.63
N ARG A 72 -4.02 9.18 12.78
CA ARG A 72 -3.32 9.09 14.07
C ARG A 72 -2.29 10.20 14.28
N GLY A 73 -2.18 11.14 13.34
CA GLY A 73 -1.16 12.17 13.36
C GLY A 73 0.26 11.65 13.17
N ILE A 74 0.43 10.48 12.58
CA ILE A 74 1.74 9.86 12.35
C ILE A 74 2.25 10.27 10.98
N PRO A 75 3.41 10.94 10.88
CA PRO A 75 4.04 11.22 9.60
C PRO A 75 4.38 9.92 8.86
N VAL A 76 4.21 9.93 7.55
CA VAL A 76 4.51 8.77 6.70
C VAL A 76 5.31 9.21 5.49
N ALA A 77 6.41 8.52 5.24
CA ALA A 77 7.21 8.69 4.03
C ALA A 77 7.05 7.45 3.16
N SER A 78 6.55 7.64 1.96
CA SER A 78 6.35 6.54 1.00
C SER A 78 7.51 6.47 0.02
N VAL A 79 7.94 5.26 -0.30
CA VAL A 79 8.92 5.01 -1.35
C VAL A 79 8.33 4.05 -2.37
N ILE A 80 8.69 4.22 -3.63
CA ILE A 80 8.43 3.23 -4.67
C ILE A 80 9.52 2.16 -4.59
N GLY A 81 9.14 0.92 -4.85
CA GLY A 81 10.09 -0.19 -4.85
C GLY A 81 9.37 -1.45 -5.29
N GLY A 82 10.12 -2.43 -5.78
CA GLY A 82 9.51 -3.61 -6.39
C GLY A 82 8.70 -3.26 -7.64
N GLY A 83 8.46 -4.25 -8.46
CA GLY A 83 7.75 -4.06 -9.72
C GLY A 83 8.62 -4.49 -10.90
N TYR A 84 8.17 -5.56 -11.59
CA TYR A 84 8.95 -6.25 -12.59
C TYR A 84 8.06 -6.51 -13.80
N ASP A 85 7.99 -5.53 -14.69
CA ASP A 85 7.16 -5.56 -15.88
C ASP A 85 7.71 -4.58 -16.93
N ALA A 86 7.05 -4.51 -18.09
CA ALA A 86 7.35 -3.51 -19.12
C ALA A 86 7.19 -2.08 -18.55
N MET A 87 7.95 -1.15 -19.09
CA MET A 87 8.06 0.21 -18.54
C MET A 87 6.71 0.93 -18.43
N ILE A 88 5.89 0.92 -19.50
CA ILE A 88 4.66 1.72 -19.52
C ILE A 88 3.66 1.29 -18.45
N PRO A 89 3.26 0.00 -18.33
CA PRO A 89 2.36 -0.41 -17.26
C PRO A 89 2.99 -0.23 -15.87
N LEU A 90 4.30 -0.40 -15.74
CA LEU A 90 5.00 -0.25 -14.46
C LEU A 90 4.95 1.20 -13.96
N VAL A 91 5.18 2.18 -14.84
CA VAL A 91 5.09 3.61 -14.50
C VAL A 91 3.69 3.96 -14.01
N LYS A 92 2.65 3.44 -14.67
CA LYS A 92 1.25 3.66 -14.26
C LYS A 92 0.98 3.12 -12.86
N ARG A 93 1.54 1.96 -12.53
CA ARG A 93 1.37 1.36 -11.19
C ARG A 93 2.10 2.17 -10.12
N HIS A 94 3.34 2.58 -10.39
CA HIS A 94 4.11 3.40 -9.45
C HIS A 94 3.49 4.79 -9.22
N ALA A 95 2.75 5.33 -10.18
CA ALA A 95 2.05 6.59 -10.03
C ALA A 95 0.89 6.53 -9.02
N LEU A 96 0.39 5.35 -8.68
CA LEU A 96 -0.78 5.18 -7.81
C LEU A 96 -0.53 5.69 -6.39
N VAL A 97 0.65 5.48 -5.82
CA VAL A 97 0.97 5.96 -4.47
C VAL A 97 1.01 7.49 -4.42
N PHE A 98 1.48 8.14 -5.46
CA PHE A 98 1.47 9.61 -5.54
C PHE A 98 0.05 10.15 -5.59
N ARG A 99 -0.84 9.49 -6.34
CA ARG A 99 -2.26 9.84 -6.39
C ARG A 99 -2.93 9.64 -5.03
N ALA A 100 -2.70 8.50 -4.40
CA ALA A 100 -3.22 8.23 -3.07
C ALA A 100 -2.73 9.25 -2.04
N ALA A 101 -1.45 9.62 -2.09
CA ALA A 101 -0.88 10.64 -1.19
C ALA A 101 -1.54 12.01 -1.39
N ALA A 102 -1.73 12.44 -2.64
CA ALA A 102 -2.40 13.71 -2.93
C ALA A 102 -3.85 13.72 -2.44
N ASP A 103 -4.59 12.62 -2.66
CA ASP A 103 -5.97 12.48 -2.20
C ASP A 103 -6.05 12.50 -0.67
N GLN A 104 -5.19 11.77 0.01
CA GLN A 104 -5.18 11.71 1.47
C GLN A 104 -4.73 13.04 2.09
N ALA A 105 -3.79 13.74 1.48
CA ALA A 105 -3.40 15.08 1.94
C ALA A 105 -4.59 16.04 1.92
N ARG A 106 -5.39 16.02 0.86
CA ARG A 106 -6.61 16.84 0.78
C ARG A 106 -7.64 16.44 1.82
N LEU A 107 -7.90 15.15 1.97
CA LEU A 107 -8.89 14.63 2.94
C LEU A 107 -8.54 14.97 4.38
N HIS A 108 -7.25 15.03 4.71
CA HIS A 108 -6.76 15.36 6.05
C HIS A 108 -6.39 16.84 6.21
N GLY A 109 -6.64 17.69 5.22
CA GLY A 109 -6.39 19.12 5.31
C GLY A 109 -4.92 19.54 5.30
N LEU A 110 -4.09 18.75 4.62
CA LEU A 110 -2.65 19.00 4.52
C LEU A 110 -2.27 19.77 3.25
#